data_4d003c638cedb968f987a2a8f05f1238
#
_entry.id   4d003c638cedb968f987a2a8f05f1238
#
_cell.length_a   1.000
_cell.length_b   1.000
_cell.length_c   1.000
_cell.angle_alpha   90.00
_cell.angle_beta   90.00
_cell.angle_gamma   90.00
#
_symmetry.space_group_name_H-M   'P 1'
#
loop_
_entity.id
_entity.type
_entity.pdbx_description
1 polymer ?
#
loop_
_entity_poly.entity_id
_entity_poly.type
_entity_poly.pdbx_seq_one_letter_code
_entity_poly.pdbx_strand_id
1 'polypeptide(L)'
;MKARSPQTVIKPDYRQFRLRKLNTPEFSHIKLLLFWPVFGLAFLALERFRPHAAYHVMHCALDDAIPFSEWALIPYLLWFVYLIGALAYTFFQDVPAFRRMMRFVIVTYTAATVIYFIYPTQQLLRPEAFAHDNALTRAVAWFYTFDTNTNVCPSLHVIGSAAALFALRDGPRLRKRAWWQAASVLLALCISLSTVFMKQHSILDVLCALPVCALGWWLCYGRPGRHG
;
A
#
# COMPACT_ATOMS: atom_id res chain seq x y z
N MET A 1 -24.59 -21.34 2.41
CA MET A 1 -23.45 -20.61 3.04
C MET A 1 -22.75 -21.57 4.00
N LYS A 2 -21.67 -22.25 3.60
CA LYS A 2 -20.91 -23.13 4.50
C LYS A 2 -20.15 -22.26 5.50
N ALA A 3 -20.41 -22.47 6.80
CA ALA A 3 -19.69 -21.83 7.88
C ALA A 3 -18.19 -22.09 7.72
N ARG A 4 -17.37 -21.03 7.65
CA ARG A 4 -15.92 -21.15 7.71
C ARG A 4 -15.56 -21.79 9.05
N SER A 5 -14.85 -22.93 9.02
CA SER A 5 -14.25 -23.50 10.23
C SER A 5 -13.44 -22.41 10.94
N PRO A 6 -13.45 -22.35 12.28
CA PRO A 6 -12.67 -21.36 13.01
C PRO A 6 -11.19 -21.60 12.68
N GLN A 7 -10.60 -20.66 11.93
CA GLN A 7 -9.18 -20.68 11.69
C GLN A 7 -8.49 -20.43 13.04
N THR A 8 -7.78 -21.43 13.50
CA THR A 8 -6.95 -21.33 14.70
C THR A 8 -5.96 -20.22 14.49
N VAL A 9 -6.02 -19.17 15.32
CA VAL A 9 -5.05 -18.08 15.32
C VAL A 9 -3.71 -18.67 15.73
N ILE A 10 -2.82 -18.90 14.77
CA ILE A 10 -1.47 -19.37 15.05
C ILE A 10 -0.69 -18.18 15.60
N LYS A 11 -0.40 -18.21 16.88
CA LYS A 11 0.45 -17.24 17.57
C LYS A 11 1.82 -17.86 17.80
N PRO A 12 2.83 -17.58 16.96
CA PRO A 12 4.18 -18.11 17.18
C PRO A 12 4.78 -17.53 18.46
N ASP A 13 5.52 -18.35 19.18
CA ASP A 13 6.34 -17.86 20.28
C ASP A 13 7.70 -17.37 19.73
N TYR A 14 7.79 -16.10 19.40
CA TYR A 14 9.01 -15.51 18.83
C TYR A 14 10.23 -15.57 19.77
N ARG A 15 10.07 -15.83 21.06
CA ARG A 15 11.19 -16.06 22.00
C ARG A 15 11.96 -17.33 21.64
N GLN A 16 11.28 -18.31 21.01
CA GLN A 16 11.87 -19.55 20.56
C GLN A 16 12.46 -19.47 19.15
N PHE A 17 12.38 -18.32 18.50
CA PHE A 17 12.91 -18.15 17.15
C PHE A 17 14.44 -18.33 17.16
N ARG A 18 14.91 -19.13 16.19
CA ARG A 18 16.32 -19.30 15.82
C ARG A 18 16.40 -19.39 14.30
N LEU A 19 17.47 -18.93 13.69
CA LEU A 19 17.63 -18.95 12.22
C LEU A 19 17.38 -20.33 11.61
N ARG A 20 17.85 -21.40 12.26
CA ARG A 20 17.59 -22.80 11.84
C ARG A 20 16.11 -23.18 11.77
N LYS A 21 15.25 -22.48 12.50
CA LYS A 21 13.80 -22.68 12.51
C LYS A 21 13.06 -21.89 11.43
N LEU A 22 13.74 -21.07 10.65
CA LEU A 22 13.13 -20.21 9.63
C LEU A 22 12.33 -21.01 8.58
N ASN A 23 12.69 -22.28 8.36
CA ASN A 23 11.99 -23.16 7.42
C ASN A 23 10.83 -23.95 8.05
N THR A 24 10.60 -23.79 9.36
CA THR A 24 9.48 -24.48 10.01
C THR A 24 8.14 -23.82 9.68
N PRO A 25 7.01 -24.54 9.72
CA PRO A 25 5.68 -23.96 9.50
C PRO A 25 5.39 -22.76 10.42
N GLU A 26 5.92 -22.78 11.65
CA GLU A 26 5.73 -21.73 12.65
C GLU A 26 6.37 -20.39 12.24
N PHE A 27 7.59 -20.43 11.68
CA PHE A 27 8.38 -19.21 11.41
C PHE A 27 8.58 -18.91 9.92
N SER A 28 8.15 -19.78 9.00
CA SER A 28 8.38 -19.61 7.57
C SER A 28 7.75 -18.32 6.98
N HIS A 29 6.75 -17.75 7.65
CA HIS A 29 6.13 -16.49 7.26
C HIS A 29 7.10 -15.30 7.35
N ILE A 30 8.13 -15.37 8.19
CA ILE A 30 9.17 -14.32 8.33
C ILE A 30 9.86 -14.06 6.98
N LYS A 31 10.05 -15.09 6.15
CA LYS A 31 10.68 -14.97 4.84
C LYS A 31 9.93 -14.00 3.90
N LEU A 32 8.63 -13.85 4.07
CA LEU A 32 7.84 -12.95 3.25
C LEU A 32 8.26 -11.49 3.43
N LEU A 33 8.85 -11.15 4.59
CA LEU A 33 9.40 -9.81 4.82
C LEU A 33 10.57 -9.47 3.89
N LEU A 34 11.27 -10.46 3.33
CA LEU A 34 12.35 -10.25 2.36
C LEU A 34 11.85 -9.59 1.07
N PHE A 35 10.54 -9.62 0.81
CA PHE A 35 9.97 -8.91 -0.32
C PHE A 35 10.21 -7.40 -0.23
N TRP A 36 10.14 -6.80 0.95
CA TRP A 36 10.27 -5.35 1.11
C TRP A 36 11.62 -4.79 0.67
N PRO A 37 12.77 -5.32 1.11
CA PRO A 37 14.05 -4.85 0.59
C PRO A 37 14.23 -5.14 -0.90
N VAL A 38 13.72 -6.28 -1.42
CA VAL A 38 13.77 -6.59 -2.85
C VAL A 38 12.95 -5.58 -3.66
N PHE A 39 11.71 -5.31 -3.22
CA PHE A 39 10.85 -4.30 -3.85
C PHE A 39 11.48 -2.90 -3.76
N GLY A 40 12.00 -2.52 -2.58
CA GLY A 40 12.65 -1.21 -2.39
C GLY A 40 13.85 -1.01 -3.33
N LEU A 41 14.69 -2.04 -3.49
CA LEU A 41 15.81 -1.99 -4.44
C LEU A 41 15.34 -1.92 -5.89
N ALA A 42 14.31 -2.69 -6.26
CA ALA A 42 13.75 -2.66 -7.61
C ALA A 42 13.13 -1.27 -7.92
N PHE A 43 12.38 -0.70 -6.97
CA PHE A 43 11.80 0.63 -7.11
C PHE A 43 12.89 1.71 -7.21
N LEU A 44 13.89 1.67 -6.33
CA LEU A 44 15.05 2.57 -6.39
C LEU A 44 15.79 2.46 -7.73
N ALA A 45 15.91 1.25 -8.26
CA ALA A 45 16.53 1.04 -9.57
C ALA A 45 15.72 1.69 -10.70
N LEU A 46 14.39 1.59 -10.67
CA LEU A 46 13.52 2.29 -11.63
C LEU A 46 13.67 3.81 -11.56
N GLU A 47 13.78 4.36 -10.34
CA GLU A 47 13.92 5.80 -10.13
C GLU A 47 15.30 6.35 -10.53
N ARG A 48 16.36 5.59 -10.29
CA ARG A 48 17.74 6.09 -10.43
C ARG A 48 18.42 5.72 -11.74
N PHE A 49 18.09 4.55 -12.32
CA PHE A 49 18.83 4.02 -13.47
C PHE A 49 18.08 4.11 -14.79
N ARG A 50 17.02 4.92 -14.86
CA ARG A 50 16.26 5.17 -16.11
C ARG A 50 16.14 6.67 -16.45
N PRO A 51 17.26 7.42 -16.51
CA PRO A 51 17.22 8.88 -16.72
C PRO A 51 16.67 9.31 -18.08
N HIS A 52 16.61 8.38 -19.06
CA HIS A 52 16.12 8.63 -20.43
C HIS A 52 14.78 7.95 -20.71
N ALA A 53 14.05 7.51 -19.70
CA ALA A 53 12.71 6.98 -19.90
C ALA A 53 11.78 8.07 -20.44
N ALA A 54 11.07 7.76 -21.53
CA ALA A 54 9.97 8.61 -21.99
C ALA A 54 8.78 8.41 -21.03
N TYR A 55 8.57 9.35 -20.11
CA TYR A 55 7.48 9.29 -19.15
C TYR A 55 6.16 9.74 -19.78
N HIS A 56 5.12 8.97 -19.55
CA HIS A 56 3.74 9.32 -19.88
C HIS A 56 3.15 10.18 -18.78
N VAL A 57 2.69 11.38 -19.14
CA VAL A 57 2.09 12.30 -18.16
C VAL A 57 0.69 11.81 -17.76
N MET A 58 0.50 11.56 -16.46
CA MET A 58 -0.78 11.19 -15.88
C MET A 58 -1.54 12.46 -15.50
N HIS A 59 -2.57 12.79 -16.29
CA HIS A 59 -3.38 13.98 -16.10
C HIS A 59 -4.78 13.80 -16.70
N CYS A 60 -5.79 14.35 -16.05
CA CYS A 60 -7.13 14.50 -16.62
C CYS A 60 -7.78 15.81 -16.10
N ALA A 61 -8.84 16.26 -16.75
CA ALA A 61 -9.51 17.52 -16.42
C ALA A 61 -10.01 17.60 -14.95
N LEU A 62 -10.27 16.47 -14.29
CA LEU A 62 -10.63 16.46 -12.88
C LEU A 62 -9.46 16.85 -11.97
N ASP A 63 -8.23 16.58 -12.38
CA ASP A 63 -7.04 16.97 -11.61
C ASP A 63 -6.89 18.48 -11.50
N ASP A 64 -7.34 19.22 -12.52
CA ASP A 64 -7.30 20.70 -12.54
C ASP A 64 -8.37 21.28 -11.62
N ALA A 65 -9.51 20.60 -11.46
CA ALA A 65 -10.60 21.02 -10.59
C ALA A 65 -10.32 20.81 -9.11
N ILE A 66 -9.38 19.93 -8.76
CA ILE A 66 -9.02 19.62 -7.36
C ILE A 66 -7.94 20.59 -6.90
N PRO A 67 -8.17 21.43 -5.87
CA PRO A 67 -7.15 22.32 -5.35
C PRO A 67 -6.04 21.55 -4.61
N PHE A 68 -4.83 22.14 -4.58
CA PHE A 68 -3.79 21.68 -3.65
C PHE A 68 -4.22 21.97 -2.20
N SER A 69 -3.89 21.04 -1.29
CA SER A 69 -4.10 21.25 0.15
C SER A 69 -2.93 20.66 0.93
N GLU A 70 -2.22 21.51 1.67
CA GLU A 70 -1.14 21.09 2.58
C GLU A 70 -1.63 20.18 3.73
N TRP A 71 -2.91 20.30 4.13
CA TRP A 71 -3.51 19.46 5.17
C TRP A 71 -3.61 17.99 4.76
N ALA A 72 -3.60 17.73 3.47
CA ALA A 72 -3.59 16.38 2.94
C ALA A 72 -2.29 15.61 3.27
N LEU A 73 -1.22 16.31 3.68
CA LEU A 73 0.01 15.69 4.16
C LEU A 73 -0.26 14.77 5.37
N ILE A 74 -1.20 15.14 6.25
CA ILE A 74 -1.50 14.36 7.46
C ILE A 74 -2.02 12.95 7.11
N PRO A 75 -3.15 12.79 6.39
CA PRO A 75 -3.60 11.46 6.00
C PRO A 75 -2.62 10.76 5.04
N TYR A 76 -1.87 11.50 4.24
CA TYR A 76 -0.82 10.94 3.39
C TYR A 76 0.25 10.23 4.23
N LEU A 77 0.79 10.87 5.26
CA LEU A 77 1.77 10.28 6.16
C LEU A 77 1.18 9.15 7.03
N LEU A 78 -0.11 9.20 7.36
CA LEU A 78 -0.79 8.11 8.06
C LEU A 78 -0.80 6.81 7.27
N TRP A 79 -0.58 6.85 5.95
CA TRP A 79 -0.40 5.63 5.15
C TRP A 79 0.72 4.73 5.68
N PHE A 80 1.86 5.30 6.03
CA PHE A 80 2.97 4.53 6.59
C PHE A 80 2.58 3.85 7.90
N VAL A 81 1.92 4.59 8.79
CA VAL A 81 1.44 4.05 10.07
C VAL A 81 0.40 2.96 9.85
N TYR A 82 -0.51 3.16 8.90
CA TYR A 82 -1.58 2.23 8.58
C TYR A 82 -1.03 0.92 8.01
N LEU A 83 -0.15 1.00 7.02
CA LEU A 83 0.46 -0.16 6.37
C LEU A 83 1.37 -0.93 7.33
N ILE A 84 2.30 -0.24 8.00
CA ILE A 84 3.23 -0.84 8.96
C ILE A 84 2.47 -1.41 10.16
N GLY A 85 1.48 -0.68 10.67
CA GLY A 85 0.63 -1.13 11.76
C GLY A 85 -0.16 -2.40 11.42
N ALA A 86 -0.73 -2.47 10.21
CA ALA A 86 -1.42 -3.68 9.74
C ALA A 86 -0.46 -4.87 9.56
N LEU A 87 0.73 -4.62 9.00
CA LEU A 87 1.79 -5.63 8.88
C LEU A 87 2.22 -6.15 10.25
N ALA A 88 2.55 -5.25 11.19
CA ALA A 88 2.98 -5.62 12.53
C ALA A 88 1.88 -6.36 13.29
N TYR A 89 0.65 -5.83 13.27
CA TYR A 89 -0.48 -6.48 13.93
C TYR A 89 -0.70 -7.90 13.41
N THR A 90 -0.76 -8.08 12.09
CA THR A 90 -1.00 -9.40 11.51
C THR A 90 0.18 -10.34 11.71
N PHE A 91 1.40 -9.85 11.58
CA PHE A 91 2.63 -10.61 11.83
C PHE A 91 2.66 -11.20 13.23
N PHE A 92 2.39 -10.40 14.26
CA PHE A 92 2.47 -10.84 15.65
C PHE A 92 1.21 -11.52 16.19
N GLN A 93 0.02 -11.23 15.62
CA GLN A 93 -1.25 -11.65 16.19
C GLN A 93 -2.03 -12.63 15.32
N ASP A 94 -1.77 -12.65 13.99
CA ASP A 94 -2.56 -13.46 13.04
C ASP A 94 -1.72 -13.82 11.80
N VAL A 95 -0.88 -14.84 11.93
CA VAL A 95 0.00 -15.29 10.83
C VAL A 95 -0.76 -15.68 9.55
N PRO A 96 -1.92 -16.34 9.60
CA PRO A 96 -2.72 -16.57 8.39
C PRO A 96 -3.12 -15.28 7.67
N ALA A 97 -3.58 -14.25 8.40
CA ALA A 97 -3.90 -12.94 7.81
C ALA A 97 -2.64 -12.26 7.27
N PHE A 98 -1.52 -12.33 7.99
CA PHE A 98 -0.23 -11.82 7.52
C PHE A 98 0.21 -12.47 6.20
N ARG A 99 0.13 -13.81 6.10
CA ARG A 99 0.48 -14.52 4.87
C ARG A 99 -0.40 -14.07 3.69
N ARG A 100 -1.70 -13.86 3.89
CA ARG A 100 -2.61 -13.37 2.85
C ARG A 100 -2.29 -11.93 2.47
N MET A 101 -2.06 -11.07 3.45
CA MET A 101 -1.63 -9.68 3.23
C MET A 101 -0.34 -9.62 2.40
N MET A 102 0.68 -10.38 2.80
CA MET A 102 1.95 -10.39 2.07
C MET A 102 1.82 -10.97 0.65
N ARG A 103 0.98 -12.00 0.45
CA ARG A 103 0.69 -12.50 -0.91
C ARG A 103 0.03 -11.42 -1.77
N PHE A 104 -0.94 -10.70 -1.20
CA PHE A 104 -1.59 -9.59 -1.88
C PHE A 104 -0.56 -8.50 -2.24
N VAL A 105 0.27 -8.09 -1.29
CA VAL A 105 1.35 -7.11 -1.51
C VAL A 105 2.29 -7.61 -2.60
N ILE A 106 2.81 -8.83 -2.50
CA ILE A 106 3.74 -9.41 -3.49
C ILE A 106 3.13 -9.36 -4.89
N VAL A 107 1.89 -9.82 -5.06
CA VAL A 107 1.22 -9.85 -6.37
C VAL A 107 1.02 -8.45 -6.92
N THR A 108 0.45 -7.55 -6.12
CA THR A 108 0.04 -6.21 -6.59
C THR A 108 1.20 -5.25 -6.76
N TYR A 109 2.19 -5.28 -5.85
CA TYR A 109 3.38 -4.45 -5.96
C TYR A 109 4.30 -4.91 -7.09
N THR A 110 4.41 -6.24 -7.30
CA THR A 110 5.13 -6.77 -8.47
C THR A 110 4.42 -6.35 -9.76
N ALA A 111 3.10 -6.45 -9.83
CA ALA A 111 2.34 -6.00 -10.99
C ALA A 111 2.54 -4.50 -11.25
N ALA A 112 2.48 -3.66 -10.21
CA ALA A 112 2.75 -2.22 -10.31
C ALA A 112 4.18 -1.96 -10.81
N THR A 113 5.18 -2.65 -10.25
CA THR A 113 6.59 -2.52 -10.65
C THR A 113 6.79 -2.89 -12.13
N VAL A 114 6.13 -3.96 -12.59
CA VAL A 114 6.16 -4.36 -14.01
C VAL A 114 5.52 -3.28 -14.89
N ILE A 115 4.38 -2.70 -14.46
CA ILE A 115 3.73 -1.60 -15.18
C ILE A 115 4.67 -0.40 -15.26
N TYR A 116 5.29 0.03 -14.17
CA TYR A 116 6.26 1.12 -14.15
C TYR A 116 7.45 0.87 -15.07
N PHE A 117 7.90 -0.38 -15.17
CA PHE A 117 8.97 -0.74 -16.09
C PHE A 117 8.56 -0.64 -17.56
N ILE A 118 7.37 -1.14 -17.91
CA ILE A 118 6.88 -1.18 -19.30
C ILE A 118 6.32 0.17 -19.74
N TYR A 119 5.60 0.86 -18.83
CA TYR A 119 4.90 2.11 -19.08
C TYR A 119 5.22 3.11 -17.98
N PRO A 120 6.43 3.73 -18.03
CA PRO A 120 6.84 4.70 -17.01
C PRO A 120 5.94 5.93 -17.05
N THR A 121 5.47 6.34 -15.88
CA THR A 121 4.49 7.42 -15.72
C THR A 121 5.04 8.52 -14.84
N GLN A 122 4.59 9.75 -15.08
CA GLN A 122 4.85 10.90 -14.20
C GLN A 122 3.62 11.77 -14.05
N GLN A 123 3.56 12.53 -12.99
CA GLN A 123 2.60 13.61 -12.83
C GLN A 123 3.33 14.97 -12.80
N LEU A 124 2.67 16.02 -13.33
CA LEU A 124 3.18 17.38 -13.38
C LEU A 124 2.20 18.35 -12.69
N LEU A 125 1.57 17.88 -11.60
CA LEU A 125 0.48 18.57 -10.91
C LEU A 125 0.96 19.41 -9.72
N ARG A 126 2.21 19.24 -9.29
CA ARG A 126 2.76 19.93 -8.13
C ARG A 126 2.76 21.44 -8.36
N PRO A 127 2.30 22.25 -7.37
CA PRO A 127 2.32 23.70 -7.52
C PRO A 127 3.77 24.23 -7.61
N GLU A 128 4.02 25.19 -8.47
CA GLU A 128 5.32 25.88 -8.57
C GLU A 128 5.62 26.73 -7.34
N ALA A 129 4.56 27.27 -6.71
CA ALA A 129 4.63 28.03 -5.46
C ALA A 129 3.42 27.72 -4.58
N PHE A 130 3.63 27.71 -3.28
CA PHE A 130 2.55 27.55 -2.31
C PHE A 130 1.87 28.88 -2.01
N ALA A 131 0.54 28.87 -1.89
CA ALA A 131 -0.24 30.07 -1.54
C ALA A 131 0.06 30.59 -0.12
N HIS A 132 0.49 29.71 0.77
CA HIS A 132 0.79 30.04 2.16
C HIS A 132 2.19 29.53 2.53
N ASP A 133 2.94 30.33 3.29
CA ASP A 133 4.19 29.87 3.93
C ASP A 133 3.92 29.50 5.39
N ASN A 134 3.71 28.20 5.64
CA ASN A 134 3.49 27.65 6.98
C ASN A 134 4.29 26.37 7.18
N ALA A 135 4.25 25.80 8.38
CA ALA A 135 4.99 24.59 8.70
C ALA A 135 4.59 23.38 7.84
N LEU A 136 3.31 23.27 7.45
CA LEU A 136 2.84 22.16 6.61
C LEU A 136 3.31 22.31 5.16
N THR A 137 3.24 23.52 4.58
CA THR A 137 3.74 23.73 3.21
C THR A 137 5.24 23.51 3.12
N ARG A 138 6.01 23.94 4.14
CA ARG A 138 7.45 23.63 4.23
C ARG A 138 7.71 22.15 4.34
N ALA A 139 6.89 21.42 5.12
CA ALA A 139 6.98 19.97 5.22
C ALA A 139 6.62 19.28 3.89
N VAL A 140 5.60 19.74 3.15
CA VAL A 140 5.27 19.24 1.81
C VAL A 140 6.43 19.49 0.84
N ALA A 141 7.01 20.72 0.83
CA ALA A 141 8.16 21.04 -0.02
C ALA A 141 9.34 20.10 0.24
N TRP A 142 9.65 19.88 1.52
CA TRP A 142 10.69 18.92 1.90
C TRP A 142 10.33 17.48 1.44
N PHE A 143 9.09 17.07 1.61
CA PHE A 143 8.62 15.74 1.20
C PHE A 143 8.77 15.53 -0.30
N TYR A 144 8.48 16.53 -1.11
CA TYR A 144 8.63 16.49 -2.58
C TYR A 144 10.08 16.30 -3.04
N THR A 145 11.08 16.53 -2.17
CA THR A 145 12.51 16.37 -2.55
C THR A 145 12.91 14.91 -2.65
N PHE A 146 12.23 13.99 -1.94
CA PHE A 146 12.57 12.56 -1.94
C PHE A 146 11.46 11.66 -2.47
N ASP A 147 10.21 12.05 -2.33
CA ASP A 147 9.08 11.33 -2.94
C ASP A 147 8.87 11.88 -4.35
N THR A 148 9.40 11.17 -5.32
CA THR A 148 9.45 11.61 -6.71
C THR A 148 8.05 11.72 -7.32
N ASN A 149 7.94 12.40 -8.47
CA ASN A 149 6.71 12.49 -9.25
C ASN A 149 6.67 11.49 -10.41
N THR A 150 7.51 10.47 -10.37
CA THR A 150 7.64 9.43 -11.40
C THR A 150 7.13 8.08 -10.90
N ASN A 151 6.83 7.18 -11.83
CA ASN A 151 6.29 5.85 -11.54
C ASN A 151 5.05 5.89 -10.63
N VAL A 152 4.09 6.75 -10.99
CA VAL A 152 2.93 7.09 -10.16
C VAL A 152 1.70 6.21 -10.42
N CYS A 153 1.55 5.64 -11.62
CA CYS A 153 0.38 4.86 -12.01
C CYS A 153 0.71 3.37 -12.21
N PRO A 154 0.06 2.47 -11.47
CA PRO A 154 -1.01 2.63 -10.47
C PRO A 154 -0.49 3.09 -9.09
N SER A 155 -1.32 3.82 -8.32
CA SER A 155 -0.92 4.34 -7.01
C SER A 155 -0.64 3.25 -5.98
N LEU A 156 0.59 3.20 -5.46
CA LEU A 156 0.98 2.29 -4.36
C LEU A 156 0.33 2.67 -3.03
N HIS A 157 -0.05 3.93 -2.83
CA HIS A 157 -0.79 4.37 -1.65
C HIS A 157 -2.18 3.73 -1.59
N VAL A 158 -2.87 3.67 -2.72
CA VAL A 158 -4.17 3.00 -2.84
C VAL A 158 -4.01 1.49 -2.63
N ILE A 159 -3.03 0.87 -3.30
CA ILE A 159 -2.78 -0.57 -3.21
C ILE A 159 -2.38 -0.96 -1.78
N GLY A 160 -1.49 -0.20 -1.13
CA GLY A 160 -1.06 -0.44 0.24
C GLY A 160 -2.19 -0.25 1.26
N SER A 161 -3.04 0.77 1.05
CA SER A 161 -4.24 0.98 1.87
C SER A 161 -5.24 -0.17 1.74
N ALA A 162 -5.44 -0.69 0.52
CA ALA A 162 -6.26 -1.87 0.28
C ALA A 162 -5.68 -3.13 0.95
N ALA A 163 -4.34 -3.31 0.90
CA ALA A 163 -3.66 -4.42 1.58
C ALA A 163 -3.92 -4.40 3.09
N ALA A 164 -3.74 -3.24 3.73
CA ALA A 164 -4.01 -3.06 5.15
C ALA A 164 -5.49 -3.30 5.49
N LEU A 165 -6.39 -2.70 4.72
CA LEU A 165 -7.84 -2.85 4.89
C LEU A 165 -8.28 -4.31 4.82
N PHE A 166 -7.86 -5.05 3.78
CA PHE A 166 -8.25 -6.45 3.60
C PHE A 166 -7.68 -7.35 4.69
N ALA A 167 -6.44 -7.12 5.11
CA ALA A 167 -5.81 -7.88 6.17
C ALA A 167 -6.51 -7.69 7.52
N LEU A 168 -6.84 -6.45 7.88
CA LEU A 168 -7.54 -6.13 9.14
C LEU A 168 -8.99 -6.64 9.15
N ARG A 169 -9.65 -6.66 7.99
CA ARG A 169 -11.01 -7.23 7.84
C ARG A 169 -11.03 -8.75 7.87
N ASP A 170 -9.94 -9.40 7.47
CA ASP A 170 -9.87 -10.86 7.45
C ASP A 170 -9.63 -11.45 8.85
N GLY A 171 -8.96 -10.74 9.74
CA GLY A 171 -8.66 -11.17 11.09
C GLY A 171 -9.90 -11.36 11.98
N PRO A 172 -10.05 -12.51 12.67
CA PRO A 172 -11.27 -12.87 13.41
C PRO A 172 -11.59 -11.92 14.56
N ARG A 173 -10.57 -11.26 15.14
CA ARG A 173 -10.74 -10.31 16.26
C ARG A 173 -11.29 -8.98 15.83
N LEU A 174 -10.76 -8.40 14.75
CA LEU A 174 -11.12 -7.08 14.27
C LEU A 174 -12.35 -7.10 13.36
N ARG A 175 -12.58 -8.20 12.65
CA ARG A 175 -13.74 -8.37 11.78
C ARG A 175 -15.08 -8.16 12.49
N LYS A 176 -15.18 -8.50 13.76
CA LYS A 176 -16.42 -8.39 14.55
C LYS A 176 -16.69 -6.99 15.08
N ARG A 177 -15.75 -6.03 14.93
CA ARG A 177 -15.89 -4.68 15.47
C ARG A 177 -16.27 -3.71 14.33
N ALA A 178 -17.56 -3.41 14.20
CA ALA A 178 -18.09 -2.57 13.11
C ALA A 178 -17.41 -1.18 13.05
N TRP A 179 -17.20 -0.53 14.19
CA TRP A 179 -16.55 0.78 14.26
C TRP A 179 -15.11 0.74 13.71
N TRP A 180 -14.38 -0.35 14.01
CA TRP A 180 -13.02 -0.53 13.50
C TRP A 180 -13.00 -0.72 11.99
N GLN A 181 -13.97 -1.47 11.46
CA GLN A 181 -14.12 -1.67 10.02
C GLN A 181 -14.43 -0.35 9.32
N ALA A 182 -15.35 0.45 9.88
CA ALA A 182 -15.69 1.76 9.35
C ALA A 182 -14.48 2.72 9.39
N ALA A 183 -13.77 2.79 10.51
CA ALA A 183 -12.57 3.61 10.67
C ALA A 183 -11.46 3.22 9.68
N SER A 184 -11.23 1.91 9.48
CA SER A 184 -10.25 1.43 8.51
C SER A 184 -10.62 1.79 7.06
N VAL A 185 -11.89 1.70 6.69
CA VAL A 185 -12.36 2.12 5.36
C VAL A 185 -12.18 3.62 5.19
N LEU A 186 -12.63 4.40 6.18
CA LEU A 186 -12.51 5.86 6.15
C LEU A 186 -11.05 6.29 6.01
N LEU A 187 -10.16 5.69 6.79
CA LEU A 187 -8.73 5.98 6.72
C LEU A 187 -8.15 5.65 5.34
N ALA A 188 -8.49 4.49 4.77
CA ALA A 188 -8.04 4.11 3.44
C ALA A 188 -8.53 5.08 2.35
N LEU A 189 -9.77 5.57 2.47
CA LEU A 189 -10.33 6.59 1.57
C LEU A 189 -9.62 7.93 1.76
N CYS A 190 -9.44 8.38 3.01
CA CYS A 190 -8.72 9.64 3.30
C CYS A 190 -7.29 9.60 2.75
N ILE A 191 -6.57 8.48 2.91
CA ILE A 191 -5.22 8.30 2.35
C ILE A 191 -5.28 8.39 0.82
N SER A 192 -6.19 7.67 0.18
CA SER A 192 -6.31 7.68 -1.29
C SER A 192 -6.62 9.08 -1.83
N LEU A 193 -7.54 9.80 -1.20
CA LEU A 193 -7.87 11.18 -1.58
C LEU A 193 -6.70 12.13 -1.32
N SER A 194 -5.99 11.96 -0.21
CA SER A 194 -4.87 12.83 0.14
C SER A 194 -3.78 12.85 -0.92
N THR A 195 -3.56 11.75 -1.63
CA THR A 195 -2.55 11.69 -2.70
C THR A 195 -2.87 12.65 -3.85
N VAL A 196 -4.15 12.85 -4.14
CA VAL A 196 -4.63 13.75 -5.19
C VAL A 196 -4.60 15.21 -4.73
N PHE A 197 -5.04 15.49 -3.49
CA PHE A 197 -4.97 16.83 -2.90
C PHE A 197 -3.54 17.31 -2.65
N MET A 198 -2.61 16.40 -2.35
CA MET A 198 -1.18 16.71 -2.29
C MET A 198 -0.52 16.80 -3.66
N LYS A 199 -1.27 16.63 -4.76
CA LYS A 199 -0.70 16.64 -6.12
C LYS A 199 0.46 15.66 -6.31
N GLN A 200 0.45 14.53 -5.57
CA GLN A 200 1.38 13.42 -5.75
C GLN A 200 0.89 12.41 -6.77
N HIS A 201 -0.43 12.31 -6.93
CA HIS A 201 -1.08 11.44 -7.90
C HIS A 201 -2.19 12.17 -8.67
N SER A 202 -2.37 11.78 -9.92
CA SER A 202 -3.60 12.02 -10.67
C SER A 202 -4.72 11.10 -10.16
N ILE A 203 -5.97 11.51 -10.38
CA ILE A 203 -7.13 10.62 -10.20
C ILE A 203 -6.97 9.34 -11.02
N LEU A 204 -6.34 9.41 -12.20
CA LEU A 204 -6.07 8.25 -13.05
C LEU A 204 -5.23 7.20 -12.32
N ASP A 205 -4.24 7.63 -11.53
CA ASP A 205 -3.38 6.70 -10.78
C ASP A 205 -4.18 5.94 -9.71
N VAL A 206 -5.12 6.64 -9.05
CA VAL A 206 -6.04 6.07 -8.08
C VAL A 206 -6.98 5.07 -8.75
N LEU A 207 -7.58 5.44 -9.88
CA LEU A 207 -8.50 4.59 -10.64
C LEU A 207 -7.79 3.35 -11.20
N CYS A 208 -6.58 3.50 -11.74
CA CYS A 208 -5.77 2.39 -12.25
C CYS A 208 -5.34 1.41 -11.14
N ALA A 209 -5.25 1.85 -9.90
CA ALA A 209 -4.97 0.97 -8.78
C ALA A 209 -6.15 0.02 -8.44
N LEU A 210 -7.39 0.42 -8.73
CA LEU A 210 -8.58 -0.38 -8.38
C LEU A 210 -8.62 -1.76 -9.06
N PRO A 211 -8.43 -1.90 -10.39
CA PRO A 211 -8.38 -3.21 -11.03
C PRO A 211 -7.22 -4.06 -10.52
N VAL A 212 -6.07 -3.47 -10.19
CA VAL A 212 -4.92 -4.18 -9.59
C VAL A 212 -5.32 -4.71 -8.21
N CYS A 213 -5.98 -3.89 -7.38
CA CYS A 213 -6.50 -4.31 -6.09
C CYS A 213 -7.57 -5.41 -6.22
N ALA A 214 -8.48 -5.29 -7.17
CA ALA A 214 -9.54 -6.28 -7.41
C ALA A 214 -8.96 -7.64 -7.82
N LEU A 215 -7.98 -7.65 -8.74
CA LEU A 215 -7.26 -8.86 -9.13
C LEU A 215 -6.51 -9.47 -7.95
N GLY A 216 -5.76 -8.66 -7.20
CA GLY A 216 -5.04 -9.10 -6.01
C GLY A 216 -5.98 -9.68 -4.96
N TRP A 217 -7.12 -9.04 -4.73
CA TRP A 217 -8.15 -9.55 -3.81
C TRP A 217 -8.71 -10.89 -4.27
N TRP A 218 -9.06 -11.02 -5.54
CA TRP A 218 -9.59 -12.26 -6.12
C TRP A 218 -8.59 -13.41 -5.98
N LEU A 219 -7.32 -13.17 -6.24
CA LEU A 219 -6.26 -14.19 -6.16
C LEU A 219 -5.97 -14.62 -4.72
N CYS A 220 -5.99 -13.67 -3.76
CA CYS A 220 -5.50 -13.91 -2.40
C CYS A 220 -6.61 -14.14 -1.37
N TYR A 221 -7.81 -13.59 -1.60
CA TYR A 221 -8.94 -13.65 -0.67
C TYR A 221 -10.20 -14.28 -1.27
N GLY A 222 -10.36 -14.27 -2.61
CA GLY A 222 -11.59 -14.69 -3.30
C GLY A 222 -11.82 -16.19 -3.37
N ARG A 223 -10.81 -17.03 -3.17
CA ARG A 223 -10.93 -18.49 -3.25
C ARG A 223 -11.04 -19.11 -1.87
N PRO A 224 -12.23 -19.59 -1.46
CA PRO A 224 -12.35 -20.38 -0.25
C PRO A 224 -11.70 -21.76 -0.48
N GLY A 225 -10.64 -22.11 0.25
CA GLY A 225 -10.16 -23.49 0.32
C GLY A 225 -8.73 -23.79 -0.16
N ARG A 226 -7.93 -22.84 -0.63
CA ARG A 226 -6.50 -23.06 -0.92
C ARG A 226 -5.61 -22.48 0.19
N HIS A 227 -5.69 -23.07 1.37
CA HIS A 227 -4.81 -22.71 2.48
C HIS A 227 -4.14 -23.98 2.98
N GLY A 228 -3.04 -24.36 2.31
CA GLY A 228 -2.03 -25.24 2.85
C GLY A 228 -0.91 -24.38 3.45
#